data_ae1fbbff024c75ee5a3ef2552b40c629
#
_entry.id   ae1fbbff024c75ee5a3ef2552b40c629
#
_cell.length_a   1.000
_cell.length_b   1.000
_cell.length_c   1.000
_cell.angle_alpha   90.00
_cell.angle_beta   90.00
_cell.angle_gamma   90.00
#
_symmetry.space_group_name_H-M   'P 1'
#
loop_
_entity.id
_entity.type
_entity.pdbx_description
1 polymer ?
#
loop_
_entity_poly.entity_id
_entity_poly.type
_entity_poly.pdbx_seq_one_letter_code
_entity_poly.pdbx_strand_id
1 'polypeptide(L)' 'MMTTPECLFCHRTEQQVPLVSLKYDGKDLWICPQHLPVLIHDPAQLIGKLPGAENLSPAEHHD' A
#
# COMPACT_ATOMS: atom_id res chain seq x y z
N MET A 1 -7.39 -9.81 19.50
CA MET A 1 -6.95 -10.68 18.42
C MET A 1 -5.95 -9.97 17.55
N MET A 2 -4.83 -10.60 17.28
CA MET A 2 -3.81 -9.97 16.46
C MET A 2 -4.05 -10.27 15.00
N THR A 3 -4.05 -9.20 14.20
CA THR A 3 -4.20 -9.35 12.77
C THR A 3 -2.83 -9.57 12.15
N THR A 4 -2.71 -10.59 11.32
CA THR A 4 -1.47 -10.83 10.60
C THR A 4 -1.25 -9.72 9.59
N PRO A 5 -0.07 -9.07 9.58
CA PRO A 5 0.21 -8.06 8.56
C PRO A 5 0.16 -8.66 7.16
N GLU A 6 -0.46 -7.95 6.25
CA GLU A 6 -0.55 -8.38 4.87
C GLU A 6 -0.59 -7.16 3.95
N CYS A 7 -0.17 -7.37 2.71
CA CYS A 7 -0.21 -6.32 1.71
C CYS A 7 -1.65 -5.86 1.50
N LEU A 8 -1.87 -4.56 1.54
CA LEU A 8 -3.22 -4.02 1.40
C LEU A 8 -3.80 -4.23 -0.01
N PHE A 9 -2.97 -4.57 -0.97
CA PHE A 9 -3.39 -4.77 -2.34
C PHE A 9 -3.62 -6.25 -2.67
N CYS A 10 -2.62 -7.09 -2.44
CA CYS A 10 -2.68 -8.49 -2.84
C CYS A 10 -2.87 -9.46 -1.68
N HIS A 11 -2.83 -8.96 -0.45
CA HIS A 11 -3.06 -9.75 0.76
C HIS A 11 -1.98 -10.80 1.05
N ARG A 12 -0.82 -10.70 0.41
CA ARG A 12 0.30 -11.57 0.78
C ARG A 12 0.82 -11.18 2.15
N THR A 13 1.22 -12.18 2.91
CA THR A 13 1.73 -11.96 4.26
C THR A 13 3.25 -11.87 4.26
N GLU A 14 3.80 -11.50 5.41
CA GLU A 14 5.24 -11.40 5.57
C GLU A 14 5.95 -12.74 5.41
N GLN A 15 5.19 -13.83 5.48
CA GLN A 15 5.77 -15.15 5.26
C GLN A 15 5.99 -15.44 3.78
N GLN A 16 5.36 -14.68 2.92
CA GLN A 16 5.45 -14.86 1.48
C GLN A 16 6.33 -13.79 0.82
N VAL A 17 6.24 -12.56 1.30
CA VAL A 17 7.01 -11.44 0.75
C VAL A 17 7.37 -10.49 1.87
N PRO A 18 8.45 -9.72 1.72
CA PRO A 18 8.72 -8.64 2.66
C PRO A 18 7.59 -7.62 2.59
N LEU A 19 7.25 -7.05 3.74
CA LEU A 19 6.23 -6.03 3.79
C LEU A 19 6.84 -4.71 4.25
N VAL A 20 6.43 -3.63 3.58
CA VAL A 20 6.82 -2.28 3.96
C VAL A 20 5.73 -1.70 4.81
N SER A 21 6.11 -1.17 5.96
CA SER A 21 5.17 -0.56 6.89
C SER A 21 4.83 0.85 6.42
N LEU A 22 3.54 1.16 6.43
CA LEU A 22 3.03 2.47 6.05
C LEU A 22 2.26 3.07 7.21
N LYS A 23 2.34 4.38 7.33
CA LYS A 23 1.51 5.12 8.27
C LYS A 23 0.64 6.10 7.49
N TYR A 24 -0.66 6.02 7.73
CA TYR A 24 -1.57 6.90 7.03
C TYR A 24 -2.83 7.10 7.86
N ASP A 25 -3.15 8.36 8.12
CA ASP A 25 -4.37 8.74 8.84
C ASP A 25 -4.49 8.00 10.17
N GLY A 26 -3.38 7.91 10.91
CA GLY A 26 -3.34 7.27 12.22
C GLY A 26 -3.40 5.76 12.18
N LYS A 27 -3.29 5.17 11.01
CA LYS A 27 -3.38 3.72 10.84
C LYS A 27 -2.06 3.14 10.36
N ASP A 28 -1.81 1.91 10.75
CA ASP A 28 -0.64 1.15 10.28
C ASP A 28 -1.09 0.22 9.16
N LEU A 29 -0.43 0.34 8.03
CA LEU A 29 -0.74 -0.46 6.85
C LEU A 29 0.53 -1.10 6.34
N TRP A 30 0.39 -2.09 5.47
CA TRP A 30 1.54 -2.78 4.89
C TRP A 30 1.34 -2.95 3.39
N ILE A 31 2.46 -2.93 2.66
CA ILE A 31 2.42 -3.14 1.22
C ILE A 31 3.64 -3.95 0.82
N CYS A 32 3.47 -4.84 -0.14
CA CYS A 32 4.59 -5.64 -0.63
C CYS A 32 5.40 -4.86 -1.67
N PRO A 33 6.66 -5.26 -1.92
CA PRO A 33 7.50 -4.52 -2.86
C PRO A 33 6.95 -4.49 -4.29
N GLN A 34 6.12 -5.47 -4.65
CA GLN A 34 5.56 -5.50 -6.00
C GLN A 34 4.46 -4.47 -6.18
N HIS A 35 3.82 -4.05 -5.10
CA HIS A 35 2.73 -3.07 -5.18
C HIS A 35 3.11 -1.72 -4.60
N LEU A 36 4.30 -1.59 -4.03
CA LEU A 36 4.78 -0.30 -3.58
C LEU A 36 4.82 0.71 -4.73
N PRO A 37 5.28 0.34 -5.95
CA PRO A 37 5.23 1.28 -7.07
C PRO A 37 3.82 1.73 -7.43
N VAL A 38 2.81 0.90 -7.19
CA VAL A 38 1.42 1.30 -7.41
C VAL A 38 1.04 2.44 -6.48
N LEU A 39 1.45 2.36 -5.22
CA LEU A 39 1.20 3.43 -4.26
C LEU A 39 1.85 4.73 -4.71
N ILE A 40 3.05 4.65 -5.28
CA ILE A 40 3.83 5.82 -5.63
C ILE A 40 3.36 6.42 -6.96
N HIS A 41 3.16 5.59 -7.97
CA HIS A 41 2.93 6.06 -9.33
C HIS A 41 1.50 5.96 -9.81
N ASP A 42 0.69 5.14 -9.17
CA ASP A 42 -0.70 4.94 -9.59
C ASP A 42 -1.59 4.66 -8.39
N PRO A 43 -1.66 5.61 -7.44
CA PRO A 43 -2.46 5.37 -6.23
C PRO A 43 -3.94 5.20 -6.52
N ALA A 44 -4.40 5.56 -7.71
CA ALA A 44 -5.80 5.37 -8.06
C ALA A 44 -6.21 3.90 -8.01
N GLN A 45 -5.27 2.98 -8.22
CA GLN A 45 -5.57 1.56 -8.12
C GLN A 45 -5.86 1.11 -6.69
N LEU A 46 -5.53 1.95 -5.72
CA LEU A 46 -5.75 1.64 -4.32
C LEU A 46 -7.08 2.19 -3.80
N ILE A 47 -7.84 2.86 -4.65
CA ILE A 47 -9.17 3.33 -4.27
C ILE A 47 -10.02 2.12 -3.89
N GLY A 48 -10.61 2.17 -2.70
CA GLY A 48 -11.36 1.04 -2.16
C GLY A 48 -10.51 0.10 -1.32
N LYS A 49 -9.18 0.17 -1.43
CA LYS A 49 -8.28 -0.66 -0.62
C LYS A 49 -7.55 0.17 0.42
N LEU A 50 -7.28 1.42 0.11
CA LEU A 50 -6.64 2.36 1.01
C LEU A 50 -7.59 3.54 1.21
N PRO A 51 -8.09 3.77 2.43
CA PRO A 51 -9.00 4.89 2.67
C PRO A 51 -8.31 6.20 2.30
N GLY A 52 -9.00 7.02 1.49
CA GLY A 52 -8.44 8.31 1.09
C GLY A 52 -7.50 8.25 -0.10
N ALA A 53 -7.38 7.09 -0.74
CA ALA A 53 -6.48 6.97 -1.90
C ALA A 53 -6.87 7.91 -3.03
N GLU A 54 -8.14 8.24 -3.14
CA GLU A 54 -8.62 9.16 -4.18
C GLU A 54 -8.07 10.57 -4.01
N ASN A 55 -7.52 10.88 -2.83
CA ASN A 55 -6.92 12.19 -2.57
C ASN A 55 -5.41 12.20 -2.82
N LEU A 56 -4.84 11.07 -3.16
CA LEU A 56 -3.41 10.96 -3.39
C LEU A 56 -3.07 11.30 -4.83
N SER A 57 -1.96 11.99 -5.01
CA SER A 57 -1.45 12.32 -6.34
C SER A 57 -0.31 11.38 -6.69
N PRO A 58 -0.26 10.88 -7.93
CA PRO A 58 0.86 10.06 -8.34
C PRO A 58 2.15 10.88 -8.35
N ALA A 59 3.25 10.21 -8.00
CA ALA A 59 4.54 10.86 -8.08
C ALA A 59 4.86 11.16 -9.53
N GLU A 60 5.42 12.34 -9.77
CA GLU A 60 5.81 12.71 -11.13
C GLU A 60 6.96 11.82 -11.59
N HIS A 61 6.86 11.40 -12.82
CA HIS A 61 7.84 10.52 -13.42
C HIS A 61 8.66 11.31 -14.43
N HIS A 62 9.87 11.64 -14.05
CA HIS A 62 10.79 12.35 -14.95
C HIS A 62 11.82 11.38 -15.50
N ASP A 63 11.86 11.27 -16.78
CA ASP A 63 12.85 10.42 -17.44
C ASP A 63 14.14 11.19 -17.70
#